data_700c749c9c348ba4dcbff693d099f745
#
_entry.id   700c749c9c348ba4dcbff693d099f745
#
_cell.length_a   1.000
_cell.length_b   1.000
_cell.length_c   1.000
_cell.angle_alpha   90.00
_cell.angle_beta   90.00
_cell.angle_gamma   90.00
#
_symmetry.space_group_name_H-M   'P 1'
#
loop_
_entity.id
_entity.type
_entity.pdbx_description
1 polymer ?
#
loop_
_entity_poly.entity_id
_entity_poly.type
_entity_poly.pdbx_seq_one_letter_code
_entity_poly.pdbx_strand_id
1 'polypeptide(L)'
;MRKIKILFLGDSITDAGRDKRNYHNMGNGYPRYASELIAAENQDFDFEFINLGISGNRTSQLFDRLYKDAIELQPDIISILIGINDIWHRHDINNISTTDAQIELNYRSILERIKRETNAKILMLSPYLLDAPDKGNMRSDLSTVIPIVENLAKEYADVYVPLDDIFAEALKVQPEPKFYSGDGVHPNPNGSQFIGEQYAKAIKPLLK
;
A
#
# COMPACT_ATOMS: atom_id res chain seq x y z
N MET A 1 0.34 24.77 14.69
CA MET A 1 0.57 23.30 14.53
C MET A 1 1.45 23.08 13.33
N ARG A 2 2.38 22.12 13.38
CA ARG A 2 3.19 21.73 12.22
C ARG A 2 2.31 21.01 11.22
N LYS A 3 2.29 21.47 9.96
CA LYS A 3 1.55 20.80 8.90
C LYS A 3 2.33 19.58 8.41
N ILE A 4 1.65 18.44 8.25
CA ILE A 4 2.23 17.20 7.73
C ILE A 4 1.32 16.66 6.62
N LYS A 5 1.87 16.58 5.41
CA LYS A 5 1.17 16.02 4.25
C LYS A 5 1.54 14.55 4.08
N ILE A 6 0.53 13.67 4.18
CA ILE A 6 0.67 12.22 4.05
C ILE A 6 -0.05 11.75 2.80
N LEU A 7 0.68 11.05 1.92
CA LEU A 7 0.20 10.57 0.65
C LEU A 7 0.10 9.05 0.65
N PHE A 8 -1.08 8.53 0.26
CA PHE A 8 -1.32 7.09 0.06
C PHE A 8 -1.29 6.77 -1.44
N LEU A 9 -0.27 6.04 -1.88
CA LEU A 9 -0.14 5.50 -3.24
C LEU A 9 -0.42 4.00 -3.26
N GLY A 10 -1.14 3.55 -4.28
CA GLY A 10 -1.44 2.12 -4.42
C GLY A 10 -2.50 1.82 -5.47
N ASP A 11 -3.08 0.67 -5.34
CA ASP A 11 -4.10 0.11 -6.22
C ASP A 11 -5.52 0.15 -5.62
N SER A 12 -6.33 -0.89 -5.86
CA SER A 12 -7.71 -1.01 -5.35
C SER A 12 -7.79 -1.09 -3.83
N ILE A 13 -6.78 -1.63 -3.17
CA ILE A 13 -6.73 -1.73 -1.69
C ILE A 13 -6.62 -0.34 -1.07
N THR A 14 -5.91 0.56 -1.75
CA THR A 14 -5.76 1.96 -1.35
C THR A 14 -6.90 2.84 -1.85
N ASP A 15 -7.36 2.66 -3.10
CA ASP A 15 -8.51 3.36 -3.71
C ASP A 15 -9.79 3.17 -2.88
N ALA A 16 -10.18 1.92 -2.69
CA ALA A 16 -11.32 1.49 -1.89
C ALA A 16 -12.59 2.35 -2.09
N GLY A 17 -12.87 2.72 -3.34
CA GLY A 17 -14.07 3.49 -3.71
C GLY A 17 -13.99 4.97 -3.34
N ARG A 18 -12.80 5.56 -3.27
CA ARG A 18 -12.64 7.00 -3.06
C ARG A 18 -13.27 7.84 -4.20
N ASP A 19 -13.70 9.05 -3.92
CA ASP A 19 -14.04 10.02 -4.96
C ASP A 19 -12.74 10.55 -5.61
N LYS A 20 -12.48 10.15 -6.85
CA LYS A 20 -11.26 10.52 -7.59
C LYS A 20 -11.15 12.02 -7.93
N ARG A 21 -12.25 12.78 -7.80
CA ARG A 21 -12.26 14.24 -7.99
C ARG A 21 -11.85 14.98 -6.72
N ASN A 22 -11.84 14.28 -5.57
CA ASN A 22 -11.45 14.83 -4.29
C ASN A 22 -10.32 13.98 -3.68
N TYR A 23 -9.09 14.44 -3.79
CA TYR A 23 -7.90 13.73 -3.27
C TYR A 23 -7.90 13.54 -1.75
N HIS A 24 -8.68 14.35 -1.02
CA HIS A 24 -8.84 14.23 0.43
C HIS A 24 -9.93 13.21 0.82
N ASN A 25 -10.62 12.60 -0.13
CA ASN A 25 -11.53 11.50 0.15
C ASN A 25 -10.72 10.22 0.34
N MET A 26 -10.72 9.70 1.56
CA MET A 26 -9.93 8.50 1.93
C MET A 26 -10.56 7.18 1.47
N GLY A 27 -11.77 7.21 0.89
CA GLY A 27 -12.51 6.00 0.51
C GLY A 27 -13.01 5.22 1.73
N ASN A 28 -13.21 3.91 1.53
CA ASN A 28 -13.70 2.99 2.57
C ASN A 28 -12.63 1.98 3.03
N GLY A 29 -11.39 2.12 2.54
CA GLY A 29 -10.28 1.24 2.84
C GLY A 29 -9.41 1.69 4.03
N TYR A 30 -8.25 1.05 4.14
CA TYR A 30 -7.29 1.32 5.22
C TYR A 30 -6.85 2.81 5.32
N PRO A 31 -6.76 3.61 4.22
CA PRO A 31 -6.37 5.01 4.36
C PRO A 31 -7.30 5.80 5.26
N ARG A 32 -8.61 5.50 5.23
CA ARG A 32 -9.59 6.13 6.11
C ARG A 32 -9.29 5.82 7.58
N TYR A 33 -9.20 4.54 7.93
CA TYR A 33 -8.95 4.12 9.31
C TYR A 33 -7.59 4.64 9.82
N ALA A 34 -6.56 4.58 8.97
CA ALA A 34 -5.24 5.10 9.31
C ALA A 34 -5.28 6.61 9.58
N SER A 35 -5.89 7.41 8.69
CA SER A 35 -5.96 8.86 8.83
C SER A 35 -6.76 9.29 10.07
N GLU A 36 -7.88 8.62 10.36
CA GLU A 36 -8.69 8.87 11.57
C GLU A 36 -7.88 8.59 12.85
N LEU A 37 -7.18 7.45 12.92
CA LEU A 37 -6.34 7.08 14.07
C LEU A 37 -5.14 8.03 14.26
N ILE A 38 -4.42 8.34 13.17
CA ILE A 38 -3.26 9.24 13.21
C ILE A 38 -3.67 10.62 13.72
N ALA A 39 -4.76 11.18 13.18
CA ALA A 39 -5.25 12.50 13.60
C ALA A 39 -5.71 12.50 15.06
N ALA A 40 -6.38 11.45 15.52
CA ALA A 40 -6.86 11.35 16.89
C ALA A 40 -5.72 11.22 17.91
N GLU A 41 -4.64 10.48 17.57
CA GLU A 41 -3.51 10.25 18.47
C GLU A 41 -2.46 11.37 18.47
N ASN A 42 -2.49 12.29 17.49
CA ASN A 42 -1.42 13.30 17.29
C ASN A 42 -2.00 14.71 17.08
N GLN A 43 -2.75 15.21 18.03
CA GLN A 43 -3.49 16.49 17.96
C GLN A 43 -2.61 17.74 17.87
N ASP A 44 -1.31 17.62 18.08
CA ASP A 44 -0.35 18.73 17.95
C ASP A 44 0.06 19.04 16.50
N PHE A 45 -0.36 18.19 15.55
CA PHE A 45 -0.10 18.34 14.12
C PHE A 45 -1.37 18.72 13.36
N ASP A 46 -1.16 19.42 12.23
CA ASP A 46 -2.18 19.69 11.22
C ASP A 46 -1.94 18.74 10.03
N PHE A 47 -2.75 17.70 9.90
CA PHE A 47 -2.57 16.68 8.86
C PHE A 47 -3.32 17.00 7.58
N GLU A 48 -2.62 16.90 6.45
CA GLU A 48 -3.20 16.84 5.12
C GLU A 48 -3.07 15.42 4.58
N PHE A 49 -4.18 14.66 4.57
CA PHE A 49 -4.21 13.31 3.99
C PHE A 49 -4.66 13.35 2.53
N ILE A 50 -3.93 12.64 1.66
CA ILE A 50 -4.22 12.57 0.22
C ILE A 50 -4.21 11.08 -0.19
N ASN A 51 -5.33 10.61 -0.75
CA ASN A 51 -5.44 9.26 -1.28
C ASN A 51 -5.41 9.27 -2.81
N LEU A 52 -4.38 8.66 -3.39
CA LEU A 52 -4.19 8.51 -4.83
C LEU A 52 -4.11 7.02 -5.25
N GLY A 53 -4.78 6.15 -4.51
CA GLY A 53 -5.04 4.78 -4.96
C GLY A 53 -5.83 4.76 -6.27
N ILE A 54 -5.48 3.85 -7.18
CA ILE A 54 -6.23 3.61 -8.43
C ILE A 54 -6.38 2.11 -8.63
N SER A 55 -7.62 1.64 -8.59
CA SER A 55 -7.98 0.22 -8.74
C SER A 55 -7.37 -0.38 -10.01
N GLY A 56 -6.80 -1.57 -9.90
CA GLY A 56 -6.18 -2.29 -11.00
C GLY A 56 -4.75 -1.87 -11.33
N ASN A 57 -4.21 -0.80 -10.71
CA ASN A 57 -2.85 -0.37 -11.01
C ASN A 57 -1.81 -1.43 -10.62
N ARG A 58 -0.85 -1.60 -11.50
CA ARG A 58 0.39 -2.35 -11.31
C ARG A 58 1.54 -1.38 -11.03
N THR A 59 2.70 -1.92 -10.73
CA THR A 59 3.92 -1.12 -10.49
C THR A 59 4.25 -0.19 -11.65
N SER A 60 4.11 -0.64 -12.91
CA SER A 60 4.34 0.19 -14.10
C SER A 60 3.42 1.40 -14.18
N GLN A 61 2.11 1.21 -13.93
CA GLN A 61 1.14 2.31 -13.97
C GLN A 61 1.32 3.28 -12.82
N LEU A 62 1.76 2.82 -11.65
CA LEU A 62 2.14 3.72 -10.56
C LEU A 62 3.37 4.57 -10.95
N PHE A 63 4.37 3.98 -11.61
CA PHE A 63 5.53 4.69 -12.13
C PHE A 63 5.13 5.77 -13.15
N ASP A 64 4.24 5.45 -14.08
CA ASP A 64 3.79 6.37 -15.14
C ASP A 64 3.15 7.65 -14.58
N ARG A 65 2.41 7.54 -13.48
CA ARG A 65 1.71 8.68 -12.85
C ARG A 65 2.48 9.32 -11.69
N LEU A 66 3.66 8.80 -11.34
CA LEU A 66 4.41 9.17 -10.14
C LEU A 66 4.71 10.66 -10.04
N TYR A 67 5.07 11.30 -11.18
CA TYR A 67 5.40 12.72 -11.17
C TYR A 67 4.24 13.57 -10.67
N LYS A 68 3.06 13.39 -11.26
CA LYS A 68 1.86 14.16 -10.92
C LYS A 68 1.28 13.81 -9.57
N ASP A 69 1.31 12.52 -9.23
CA ASP A 69 0.63 12.01 -8.05
C ASP A 69 1.49 12.05 -6.78
N ALA A 70 2.80 12.22 -6.91
CA ALA A 70 3.70 12.25 -5.75
C ALA A 70 4.69 13.40 -5.80
N ILE A 71 5.49 13.50 -6.87
CA ILE A 71 6.62 14.42 -6.94
C ILE A 71 6.15 15.88 -6.95
N GLU A 72 5.16 16.21 -7.79
CA GLU A 72 4.59 17.56 -7.88
C GLU A 72 3.94 18.00 -6.54
N LEU A 73 3.40 17.06 -5.76
CA LEU A 73 2.71 17.36 -4.50
C LEU A 73 3.65 17.63 -3.32
N GLN A 74 4.94 17.25 -3.43
CA GLN A 74 5.95 17.43 -2.38
C GLN A 74 5.44 17.05 -0.98
N PRO A 75 5.02 15.80 -0.72
CA PRO A 75 4.53 15.39 0.58
C PRO A 75 5.66 15.22 1.59
N ASP A 76 5.32 15.22 2.89
CA ASP A 76 6.25 14.90 3.98
C ASP A 76 6.43 13.37 4.11
N ILE A 77 5.35 12.60 3.88
CA ILE A 77 5.36 11.14 3.98
C ILE A 77 4.62 10.55 2.77
N ILE A 78 5.25 9.58 2.11
CA ILE A 78 4.64 8.77 1.04
C ILE A 78 4.51 7.34 1.55
N SER A 79 3.31 6.78 1.50
CA SER A 79 3.11 5.35 1.67
C SER A 79 2.80 4.65 0.34
N ILE A 80 3.32 3.44 0.17
CA ILE A 80 3.18 2.66 -1.06
C ILE A 80 2.71 1.25 -0.70
N LEU A 81 1.54 0.86 -1.25
CA LEU A 81 1.03 -0.51 -1.25
C LEU A 81 0.62 -0.87 -2.67
N ILE A 82 1.49 -1.62 -3.37
CA ILE A 82 1.34 -1.98 -4.79
C ILE A 82 1.99 -3.32 -5.07
N GLY A 83 1.60 -3.99 -6.16
CA GLY A 83 2.26 -5.20 -6.67
C GLY A 83 1.36 -6.42 -6.75
N ILE A 84 0.22 -6.44 -6.06
CA ILE A 84 -0.70 -7.59 -6.14
C ILE A 84 -1.31 -7.74 -7.54
N ASN A 85 -1.58 -6.63 -8.25
CA ASN A 85 -2.11 -6.68 -9.61
C ASN A 85 -1.06 -7.10 -10.65
N ASP A 86 0.23 -6.88 -10.40
CA ASP A 86 1.29 -7.43 -11.24
C ASP A 86 1.23 -8.95 -11.27
N ILE A 87 0.91 -9.57 -10.14
CA ILE A 87 0.72 -11.03 -10.00
C ILE A 87 -0.64 -11.45 -10.52
N TRP A 88 -1.73 -10.77 -10.12
CA TRP A 88 -3.09 -11.15 -10.51
C TRP A 88 -3.26 -11.20 -12.02
N HIS A 89 -2.74 -10.21 -12.75
CA HIS A 89 -2.85 -10.14 -14.20
C HIS A 89 -2.06 -11.23 -14.95
N ARG A 90 -1.20 -11.99 -14.28
CA ARG A 90 -0.60 -13.20 -14.85
C ARG A 90 -1.63 -14.34 -14.97
N HIS A 91 -2.67 -14.31 -14.12
CA HIS A 91 -3.62 -15.41 -13.92
C HIS A 91 -5.06 -15.08 -14.33
N ASP A 92 -5.33 -13.86 -14.76
CA ASP A 92 -6.65 -13.45 -15.25
C ASP A 92 -6.82 -13.64 -16.75
N ILE A 93 -7.99 -13.26 -17.26
CA ILE A 93 -8.32 -13.38 -18.70
C ILE A 93 -7.43 -12.53 -19.61
N ASN A 94 -6.76 -11.52 -19.07
CA ASN A 94 -5.87 -10.65 -19.82
C ASN A 94 -4.47 -11.25 -19.97
N ASN A 95 -4.09 -12.16 -19.08
CA ASN A 95 -2.81 -12.87 -19.07
C ASN A 95 -1.62 -11.94 -19.37
N ILE A 96 -1.57 -10.78 -18.69
CA ILE A 96 -0.49 -9.81 -18.84
C ILE A 96 0.68 -10.27 -18.01
N SER A 97 1.70 -10.81 -18.66
CA SER A 97 2.91 -11.26 -17.97
C SER A 97 3.77 -10.07 -17.56
N THR A 98 3.79 -9.79 -16.24
CA THR A 98 4.80 -8.93 -15.61
C THR A 98 5.78 -9.81 -14.88
N THR A 99 7.05 -9.86 -15.32
CA THR A 99 8.07 -10.68 -14.66
C THR A 99 8.49 -10.06 -13.32
N ASP A 100 9.06 -10.88 -12.43
CA ASP A 100 9.60 -10.40 -11.15
C ASP A 100 10.67 -9.32 -11.35
N ALA A 101 11.53 -9.49 -12.37
CA ALA A 101 12.52 -8.47 -12.73
C ALA A 101 11.90 -7.14 -13.17
N GLN A 102 10.78 -7.18 -13.88
CA GLN A 102 10.05 -5.97 -14.26
C GLN A 102 9.39 -5.30 -13.04
N ILE A 103 8.83 -6.10 -12.13
CA ILE A 103 8.27 -5.58 -10.87
C ILE A 103 9.38 -4.88 -10.06
N GLU A 104 10.53 -5.52 -9.90
CA GLU A 104 11.68 -4.95 -9.20
C GLU A 104 12.14 -3.65 -9.86
N LEU A 105 12.32 -3.64 -11.18
CA LEU A 105 12.76 -2.46 -11.93
C LEU A 105 11.80 -1.28 -11.75
N ASN A 106 10.49 -1.53 -11.92
CA ASN A 106 9.47 -0.49 -11.76
C ASN A 106 9.45 0.06 -10.33
N TYR A 107 9.47 -0.83 -9.34
CA TYR A 107 9.43 -0.44 -7.93
C TYR A 107 10.68 0.35 -7.55
N ARG A 108 11.86 -0.12 -7.93
CA ARG A 108 13.15 0.58 -7.74
C ARG A 108 13.11 1.98 -8.37
N SER A 109 12.63 2.09 -9.62
CA SER A 109 12.52 3.36 -10.33
C SER A 109 11.58 4.34 -9.62
N ILE A 110 10.46 3.86 -9.04
CA ILE A 110 9.56 4.66 -8.21
C ILE A 110 10.31 5.21 -6.99
N LEU A 111 10.98 4.35 -6.25
CA LEU A 111 11.66 4.68 -5.00
C LEU A 111 12.83 5.64 -5.22
N GLU A 112 13.66 5.39 -6.24
CA GLU A 112 14.77 6.26 -6.62
C GLU A 112 14.30 7.67 -7.02
N ARG A 113 13.20 7.75 -7.78
CA ARG A 113 12.63 9.05 -8.15
C ARG A 113 12.09 9.81 -6.95
N ILE A 114 11.39 9.14 -6.04
CA ILE A 114 10.91 9.76 -4.80
C ILE A 114 12.09 10.30 -4.00
N LYS A 115 13.13 9.49 -3.77
CA LYS A 115 14.33 9.91 -3.01
C LYS A 115 15.11 11.05 -3.68
N ARG A 116 15.17 11.08 -5.01
CA ARG A 116 15.89 12.13 -5.76
C ARG A 116 15.11 13.43 -5.88
N GLU A 117 13.79 13.35 -6.03
CA GLU A 117 12.95 14.48 -6.45
C GLU A 117 12.06 15.03 -5.30
N THR A 118 12.10 14.40 -4.11
CA THR A 118 11.37 14.86 -2.91
C THR A 118 12.20 14.71 -1.65
N ASN A 119 11.75 15.32 -0.55
CA ASN A 119 12.28 15.10 0.80
C ASN A 119 11.40 14.14 1.62
N ALA A 120 10.46 13.45 0.98
CA ALA A 120 9.49 12.62 1.65
C ALA A 120 10.13 11.43 2.38
N LYS A 121 9.62 11.12 3.56
CA LYS A 121 9.82 9.83 4.21
C LYS A 121 9.00 8.77 3.52
N ILE A 122 9.54 7.57 3.36
CA ILE A 122 8.88 6.48 2.64
C ILE A 122 8.43 5.40 3.64
N LEU A 123 7.12 5.10 3.64
CA LEU A 123 6.54 3.96 4.33
C LEU A 123 6.08 2.95 3.28
N MET A 124 6.69 1.77 3.26
CA MET A 124 6.31 0.70 2.34
C MET A 124 5.49 -0.35 3.07
N LEU A 125 4.42 -0.85 2.41
CA LEU A 125 3.67 -2.01 2.85
C LEU A 125 3.85 -3.13 1.82
N SER A 126 4.07 -4.36 2.28
CA SER A 126 4.13 -5.49 1.35
C SER A 126 2.76 -5.75 0.71
N PRO A 127 2.71 -6.20 -0.55
CA PRO A 127 1.54 -6.90 -1.03
C PRO A 127 1.27 -8.12 -0.15
N TYR A 128 0.02 -8.57 -0.08
CA TYR A 128 -0.41 -9.72 0.71
C TYR A 128 -1.50 -10.50 -0.03
N LEU A 129 -1.72 -11.73 0.40
CA LEU A 129 -2.79 -12.58 -0.09
C LEU A 129 -3.32 -13.46 1.05
N LEU A 130 -4.57 -13.30 1.39
CA LEU A 130 -5.24 -14.24 2.30
C LEU A 130 -5.65 -15.48 1.53
N ASP A 131 -5.77 -16.60 2.24
CA ASP A 131 -6.14 -17.86 1.62
C ASP A 131 -7.55 -17.76 1.00
N ALA A 132 -7.61 -18.06 -0.31
CA ALA A 132 -8.83 -18.10 -1.09
C ALA A 132 -8.72 -19.24 -2.12
N PRO A 133 -9.77 -20.08 -2.29
CA PRO A 133 -9.69 -21.30 -3.09
C PRO A 133 -9.27 -21.10 -4.54
N ASP A 134 -9.60 -19.95 -5.12
CA ASP A 134 -9.32 -19.59 -6.52
C ASP A 134 -8.01 -18.80 -6.72
N LYS A 135 -7.21 -18.61 -5.66
CA LYS A 135 -5.99 -17.78 -5.68
C LYS A 135 -4.69 -18.55 -5.43
N GLY A 136 -4.76 -19.91 -5.41
CA GLY A 136 -3.58 -20.72 -5.08
C GLY A 136 -2.35 -20.46 -5.95
N ASN A 137 -2.53 -20.25 -7.26
CA ASN A 137 -1.44 -19.93 -8.18
C ASN A 137 -0.79 -18.56 -7.87
N MET A 138 -1.58 -17.58 -7.42
CA MET A 138 -1.07 -16.26 -7.03
C MET A 138 -0.18 -16.33 -5.79
N ARG A 139 -0.44 -17.26 -4.85
CA ARG A 139 0.37 -17.43 -3.63
C ARG A 139 1.82 -17.82 -3.98
N SER A 140 2.02 -18.71 -4.97
CA SER A 140 3.35 -19.08 -5.43
C SER A 140 4.12 -17.87 -5.98
N ASP A 141 3.48 -17.08 -6.86
CA ASP A 141 4.10 -15.88 -7.42
C ASP A 141 4.35 -14.80 -6.35
N LEU A 142 3.42 -14.63 -5.42
CA LEU A 142 3.59 -13.67 -4.33
C LEU A 142 4.81 -14.00 -3.46
N SER A 143 5.08 -15.29 -3.25
CA SER A 143 6.24 -15.74 -2.48
C SER A 143 7.59 -15.35 -3.09
N THR A 144 7.65 -15.06 -4.40
CA THR A 144 8.86 -14.54 -5.07
C THR A 144 8.92 -13.02 -5.07
N VAL A 145 7.76 -12.34 -5.07
CA VAL A 145 7.68 -10.87 -5.12
C VAL A 145 7.86 -10.23 -3.74
N ILE A 146 7.36 -10.84 -2.66
CA ILE A 146 7.53 -10.29 -1.29
C ILE A 146 9.01 -10.05 -0.94
N PRO A 147 9.94 -10.99 -1.15
CA PRO A 147 11.37 -10.76 -0.88
C PRO A 147 11.97 -9.60 -1.71
N ILE A 148 11.50 -9.38 -2.93
CA ILE A 148 11.92 -8.24 -3.75
C ILE A 148 11.50 -6.93 -3.08
N VAL A 149 10.22 -6.83 -2.71
CA VAL A 149 9.67 -5.63 -2.03
C VAL A 149 10.37 -5.39 -0.69
N GLU A 150 10.61 -6.44 0.08
CA GLU A 150 11.33 -6.37 1.35
C GLU A 150 12.78 -5.86 1.18
N ASN A 151 13.51 -6.36 0.18
CA ASN A 151 14.87 -5.91 -0.09
C ASN A 151 14.90 -4.44 -0.55
N LEU A 152 13.96 -4.02 -1.39
CA LEU A 152 13.80 -2.63 -1.78
C LEU A 152 13.43 -1.75 -0.59
N ALA A 153 12.59 -2.25 0.32
CA ALA A 153 12.25 -1.51 1.54
C ALA A 153 13.48 -1.33 2.46
N LYS A 154 14.34 -2.33 2.61
CA LYS A 154 15.61 -2.21 3.35
C LYS A 154 16.53 -1.14 2.76
N GLU A 155 16.49 -0.95 1.44
CA GLU A 155 17.35 0.01 0.75
C GLU A 155 16.79 1.43 0.76
N TYR A 156 15.47 1.60 0.63
CA TYR A 156 14.84 2.90 0.37
C TYR A 156 13.85 3.38 1.43
N ALA A 157 13.19 2.49 2.15
CA ALA A 157 12.11 2.88 3.06
C ALA A 157 12.63 3.33 4.43
N ASP A 158 11.96 4.31 5.00
CA ASP A 158 12.17 4.71 6.40
C ASP A 158 11.40 3.76 7.34
N VAL A 159 10.28 3.19 6.86
CA VAL A 159 9.46 2.20 7.58
C VAL A 159 8.94 1.14 6.60
N TYR A 160 8.96 -0.12 7.02
CA TYR A 160 8.37 -1.25 6.29
C TYR A 160 7.33 -1.99 7.13
N VAL A 161 6.18 -2.28 6.53
CA VAL A 161 5.08 -3.04 7.14
C VAL A 161 4.89 -4.34 6.37
N PRO A 162 5.31 -5.49 6.88
CA PRO A 162 5.19 -6.79 6.22
C PRO A 162 3.76 -7.33 6.36
N LEU A 163 2.80 -6.79 5.60
CA LEU A 163 1.38 -7.12 5.74
C LEU A 163 1.08 -8.61 5.58
N ASP A 164 1.78 -9.31 4.69
CA ASP A 164 1.56 -10.75 4.49
C ASP A 164 1.87 -11.55 5.76
N ASP A 165 3.00 -11.27 6.39
CA ASP A 165 3.39 -11.89 7.68
C ASP A 165 2.44 -11.47 8.81
N ILE A 166 2.05 -10.20 8.86
CA ILE A 166 1.12 -9.66 9.87
C ILE A 166 -0.23 -10.37 9.76
N PHE A 167 -0.75 -10.59 8.55
CA PHE A 167 -1.97 -11.36 8.36
C PHE A 167 -1.80 -12.83 8.73
N ALA A 168 -0.64 -13.45 8.40
CA ALA A 168 -0.36 -14.81 8.80
C ALA A 168 -0.37 -14.97 10.34
N GLU A 169 0.16 -14.01 11.07
CA GLU A 169 0.07 -14.01 12.56
C GLU A 169 -1.36 -13.75 13.04
N ALA A 170 -2.11 -12.83 12.41
CA ALA A 170 -3.49 -12.55 12.78
C ALA A 170 -4.40 -13.78 12.60
N LEU A 171 -4.15 -14.57 11.56
CA LEU A 171 -4.91 -15.82 11.29
C LEU A 171 -4.67 -16.93 12.34
N LYS A 172 -3.61 -16.85 13.15
CA LYS A 172 -3.43 -17.77 14.28
C LYS A 172 -4.44 -17.51 15.42
N VAL A 173 -4.92 -16.25 15.51
CA VAL A 173 -5.90 -15.82 16.52
C VAL A 173 -7.31 -15.83 15.95
N GLN A 174 -7.48 -15.31 14.73
CA GLN A 174 -8.75 -15.32 13.97
C GLN A 174 -8.54 -16.11 12.68
N PRO A 175 -8.78 -17.46 12.70
CA PRO A 175 -8.38 -18.36 11.63
C PRO A 175 -9.25 -18.32 10.38
N GLU A 176 -10.29 -17.49 10.34
CA GLU A 176 -11.18 -17.36 9.19
C GLU A 176 -10.73 -16.22 8.27
N PRO A 177 -10.13 -16.51 7.08
CA PRO A 177 -9.65 -15.47 6.17
C PRO A 177 -10.75 -14.51 5.72
N LYS A 178 -11.98 -15.00 5.58
CA LYS A 178 -13.16 -14.19 5.20
C LYS A 178 -13.53 -13.13 6.22
N PHE A 179 -13.05 -13.26 7.47
CA PHE A 179 -13.16 -12.19 8.46
C PHE A 179 -12.47 -10.90 8.00
N TYR A 180 -11.37 -11.01 7.23
CA TYR A 180 -10.58 -9.89 6.74
C TYR A 180 -10.83 -9.57 5.27
N SER A 181 -11.07 -10.57 4.42
CA SER A 181 -11.26 -10.41 2.97
C SER A 181 -12.13 -11.52 2.39
N GLY A 182 -13.09 -11.16 1.55
CA GLY A 182 -13.97 -12.13 0.89
C GLY A 182 -13.29 -12.89 -0.26
N ASP A 183 -12.32 -12.29 -0.93
CA ASP A 183 -11.62 -12.83 -2.11
C ASP A 183 -10.12 -13.05 -1.89
N GLY A 184 -9.64 -12.80 -0.69
CA GLY A 184 -8.23 -12.94 -0.32
C GLY A 184 -7.36 -11.72 -0.64
N VAL A 185 -7.82 -10.78 -1.46
CA VAL A 185 -7.07 -9.59 -1.90
C VAL A 185 -7.68 -8.30 -1.37
N HIS A 186 -8.97 -8.08 -1.61
CA HIS A 186 -9.65 -6.86 -1.23
C HIS A 186 -10.15 -6.95 0.22
N PRO A 187 -9.62 -6.11 1.13
CA PRO A 187 -10.05 -6.14 2.52
C PRO A 187 -11.49 -5.67 2.64
N ASN A 188 -12.29 -6.40 3.42
CA ASN A 188 -13.57 -5.93 3.90
C ASN A 188 -13.38 -4.87 5.02
N PRO A 189 -14.44 -4.34 5.66
CA PRO A 189 -14.27 -3.35 6.73
C PRO A 189 -13.33 -3.79 7.86
N ASN A 190 -13.39 -5.07 8.30
CA ASN A 190 -12.50 -5.59 9.34
C ASN A 190 -11.04 -5.63 8.89
N GLY A 191 -10.78 -6.10 7.65
CA GLY A 191 -9.45 -6.11 7.08
C GLY A 191 -8.90 -4.71 6.86
N SER A 192 -9.74 -3.78 6.38
CA SER A 192 -9.38 -2.38 6.19
C SER A 192 -9.02 -1.69 7.50
N GLN A 193 -9.81 -1.92 8.55
CA GLN A 193 -9.51 -1.42 9.89
C GLN A 193 -8.20 -2.02 10.40
N PHE A 194 -8.02 -3.33 10.28
CA PHE A 194 -6.80 -4.02 10.71
C PHE A 194 -5.54 -3.45 10.04
N ILE A 195 -5.55 -3.25 8.71
CA ILE A 195 -4.42 -2.63 8.01
C ILE A 195 -4.22 -1.19 8.48
N GLY A 196 -5.30 -0.41 8.66
CA GLY A 196 -5.23 0.97 9.16
C GLY A 196 -4.58 1.08 10.54
N GLU A 197 -4.88 0.14 11.45
CA GLU A 197 -4.26 0.06 12.77
C GLU A 197 -2.76 -0.27 12.69
N GLN A 198 -2.35 -1.23 11.81
CA GLN A 198 -0.93 -1.53 11.61
C GLN A 198 -0.19 -0.33 11.01
N TYR A 199 -0.80 0.34 10.04
CA TYR A 199 -0.26 1.57 9.46
C TYR A 199 -0.08 2.68 10.50
N ALA A 200 -1.10 2.98 11.31
CA ALA A 200 -1.06 4.01 12.34
C ALA A 200 0.01 3.74 13.41
N LYS A 201 0.24 2.47 13.75
CA LYS A 201 1.35 2.07 14.63
C LYS A 201 2.72 2.30 13.98
N ALA A 202 2.84 1.91 12.70
CA ALA A 202 4.10 1.93 11.97
C ALA A 202 4.58 3.35 11.63
N ILE A 203 3.68 4.30 11.37
CA ILE A 203 4.04 5.68 10.97
C ILE A 203 4.62 6.52 12.13
N LYS A 204 4.40 6.15 13.38
CA LYS A 204 4.78 6.95 14.56
C LYS A 204 6.23 7.48 14.56
N PRO A 205 7.26 6.70 14.15
CA PRO A 205 8.63 7.21 14.07
C PRO A 205 8.81 8.36 13.05
N LEU A 206 7.96 8.44 12.03
CA LEU A 206 8.04 9.43 10.95
C LEU A 206 7.41 10.79 11.31
N LEU A 207 6.62 10.84 12.39
CA LEU A 207 5.91 12.04 12.86
C LEU A 207 6.74 12.91 13.82
N LYS A 208 7.96 12.51 14.09
CA LYS A 208 8.88 13.21 15.03
C LYS A 208 9.54 14.45 14.44
#